data_abe3d74c9fcf0d92e317fd15f3e415bc
#
_entry.id   abe3d74c9fcf0d92e317fd15f3e415bc
#
_cell.length_a   1.000
_cell.length_b   1.000
_cell.length_c   1.000
_cell.angle_alpha   90.00
_cell.angle_beta   90.00
_cell.angle_gamma   90.00
#
_symmetry.space_group_name_H-M   'P 1'
#
loop_
_entity.id
_entity.type
_entity.pdbx_description
1 polymer ?
#
loop_
_entity_poly.entity_id
_entity_poly.type
_entity_poly.pdbx_seq_one_letter_code
_entity_poly.pdbx_strand_id
1 'polypeptide(L)'
;MAAPELREPLYAAFRGMQQQLAAARPDALIIVAAEHFANFFMNNMPSFAIGMSDQYQGPIEDPAWLRIARIPVPGNARLSKRLIQEIMQTVDVAYAEEWKFDHGIMVPLHFLTPSFDIPVIPVNINCQGPPLAPLHRAWAFGEAIRRAVDSVPERIALIGTGGISHWPATPDSGRINEAWDRDFLARWSRNDRTALLSYSDSDTYREAGQGGFEIRTFISVAAAARGKGSVQHYNPIPIFAVGCTVATMEV
;
A
#
# COMPACT_ATOMS: atom_id res chain seq x y z
N MET A 1 9.87 -21.54 3.94
CA MET A 1 10.49 -20.49 3.10
C MET A 1 10.19 -20.84 1.65
N ALA A 2 9.85 -19.84 0.80
CA ALA A 2 9.66 -20.11 -0.63
C ALA A 2 10.96 -20.67 -1.26
N ALA A 3 10.83 -21.48 -2.32
CA ALA A 3 11.95 -22.01 -3.07
C ALA A 3 12.80 -20.86 -3.66
N PRO A 4 14.14 -20.99 -3.75
CA PRO A 4 15.01 -19.92 -4.23
C PRO A 4 14.62 -19.36 -5.59
N GLU A 5 14.23 -20.21 -6.54
CA GLU A 5 13.81 -19.85 -7.90
C GLU A 5 12.56 -18.95 -7.93
N LEU A 6 11.71 -19.00 -6.89
CA LEU A 6 10.53 -18.12 -6.75
C LEU A 6 10.87 -16.81 -6.05
N ARG A 7 11.72 -16.86 -5.02
CA ARG A 7 11.99 -15.68 -4.18
C ARG A 7 13.11 -14.78 -4.70
N GLU A 8 14.15 -15.36 -5.33
CA GLU A 8 15.30 -14.56 -5.77
C GLU A 8 14.95 -13.51 -6.84
N PRO A 9 14.08 -13.80 -7.84
CA PRO A 9 13.61 -12.76 -8.76
C PRO A 9 12.84 -11.64 -8.06
N LEU A 10 12.00 -11.98 -7.06
CA LEU A 10 11.28 -11.00 -6.24
C LEU A 10 12.25 -10.12 -5.46
N TYR A 11 13.25 -10.71 -4.80
CA TYR A 11 14.26 -9.95 -4.06
C TYR A 11 15.12 -9.08 -4.97
N ALA A 12 15.41 -9.55 -6.20
CA ALA A 12 16.11 -8.74 -7.20
C ALA A 12 15.28 -7.51 -7.61
N ALA A 13 13.97 -7.68 -7.80
CA ALA A 13 13.06 -6.57 -8.11
C ALA A 13 13.00 -5.56 -6.94
N PHE A 14 12.93 -6.02 -5.70
CA PHE A 14 13.01 -5.13 -4.53
C PHE A 14 14.35 -4.38 -4.46
N ARG A 15 15.49 -5.04 -4.72
CA ARG A 15 16.80 -4.35 -4.76
C ARG A 15 16.85 -3.27 -5.85
N GLY A 16 16.26 -3.53 -7.01
CA GLY A 16 16.13 -2.52 -8.07
C GLY A 16 15.29 -1.32 -7.65
N MET A 17 14.15 -1.56 -6.99
CA MET A 17 13.30 -0.50 -6.46
C MET A 17 13.99 0.28 -5.33
N GLN A 18 14.71 -0.40 -4.44
CA GLN A 18 15.52 0.23 -3.39
C GLN A 18 16.56 1.20 -3.96
N GLN A 19 17.26 0.79 -5.04
CA GLN A 19 18.23 1.64 -5.71
C GLN A 19 17.57 2.89 -6.34
N GLN A 20 16.39 2.73 -6.97
CA GLN A 20 15.63 3.84 -7.52
C GLN A 20 15.19 4.81 -6.42
N LEU A 21 14.68 4.29 -5.31
CA LEU A 21 14.26 5.09 -4.15
C LEU A 21 15.44 5.86 -3.54
N ALA A 22 16.58 5.21 -3.36
CA ALA A 22 17.80 5.84 -2.86
C ALA A 22 18.32 6.93 -3.80
N ALA A 23 18.24 6.73 -5.13
CA ALA A 23 18.62 7.72 -6.12
C ALA A 23 17.68 8.94 -6.11
N ALA A 24 16.40 8.75 -5.84
CA ALA A 24 15.40 9.81 -5.71
C ALA A 24 15.62 10.68 -4.46
N ARG A 25 16.29 10.17 -3.44
CA ARG A 25 16.59 10.87 -2.16
C ARG A 25 15.37 11.57 -1.59
N PRO A 26 14.28 10.85 -1.27
CA PRO A 26 13.09 11.46 -0.72
C PRO A 26 13.35 12.02 0.69
N ASP A 27 12.67 13.12 1.01
CA ASP A 27 12.68 13.71 2.34
C ASP A 27 11.66 13.03 3.27
N ALA A 28 10.65 12.36 2.68
CA ALA A 28 9.66 11.54 3.37
C ALA A 28 9.04 10.48 2.45
N LEU A 29 8.48 9.43 3.05
CA LEU A 29 7.69 8.39 2.38
C LEU A 29 6.22 8.54 2.76
N ILE A 30 5.32 8.56 1.78
CA ILE A 30 3.90 8.28 2.00
C ILE A 30 3.69 6.80 1.67
N ILE A 31 3.19 6.02 2.63
CA ILE A 31 2.89 4.60 2.42
C ILE A 31 1.39 4.39 2.50
N VAL A 32 0.78 4.12 1.35
CA VAL A 32 -0.65 3.79 1.24
C VAL A 32 -0.80 2.28 1.40
N ALA A 33 -1.39 1.86 2.50
CA ALA A 33 -1.54 0.46 2.87
C ALA A 33 -2.98 0.12 3.26
N ALA A 34 -3.33 -1.15 3.18
CA ALA A 34 -4.42 -1.69 3.96
C ALA A 34 -3.91 -1.99 5.37
N GLU A 35 -4.68 -1.61 6.36
CA GLU A 35 -4.34 -1.84 7.75
C GLU A 35 -5.08 -3.09 8.25
N HIS A 36 -4.39 -3.99 8.96
CA HIS A 36 -4.90 -5.30 9.31
C HIS A 36 -5.39 -5.36 10.77
N PHE A 37 -6.32 -4.48 11.14
CA PHE A 37 -6.86 -4.35 12.50
C PHE A 37 -5.77 -4.09 13.57
N ALA A 38 -4.70 -3.37 13.20
CA ALA A 38 -3.65 -2.97 14.14
C ALA A 38 -4.04 -1.71 14.92
N ASN A 39 -4.78 -0.79 14.27
CA ASN A 39 -5.17 0.51 14.83
C ASN A 39 -6.67 0.78 14.71
N PHE A 40 -7.32 0.32 13.63
CA PHE A 40 -8.74 0.55 13.35
C PHE A 40 -9.52 -0.76 13.40
N PHE A 41 -10.68 -0.72 14.04
CA PHE A 41 -11.54 -1.88 14.24
C PHE A 41 -12.96 -1.57 13.80
N MET A 42 -13.82 -2.58 13.66
CA MET A 42 -15.19 -2.41 13.15
C MET A 42 -16.07 -1.48 13.99
N ASN A 43 -15.67 -1.17 15.22
CA ASN A 43 -16.32 -0.17 16.07
C ASN A 43 -15.98 1.27 15.68
N ASN A 44 -14.88 1.49 14.95
CA ASN A 44 -14.45 2.80 14.44
C ASN A 44 -13.50 2.62 13.25
N MET A 45 -14.04 2.24 12.09
CA MET A 45 -13.28 1.97 10.88
C MET A 45 -13.44 3.12 9.88
N PRO A 46 -12.45 4.03 9.75
CA PRO A 46 -12.50 5.09 8.75
C PRO A 46 -12.25 4.53 7.34
N SER A 47 -12.90 5.12 6.33
CA SER A 47 -12.61 4.79 4.93
C SER A 47 -11.17 5.13 4.53
N PHE A 48 -10.68 6.27 5.03
CA PHE A 48 -9.31 6.76 4.84
C PHE A 48 -8.79 7.32 6.15
N ALA A 49 -7.53 7.04 6.47
CA ALA A 49 -6.87 7.63 7.64
C ALA A 49 -5.40 7.95 7.33
N ILE A 50 -4.85 8.95 8.03
CA ILE A 50 -3.46 9.38 7.86
C ILE A 50 -2.83 9.51 9.25
N GLY A 51 -1.63 8.95 9.43
CA GLY A 51 -0.88 9.11 10.68
C GLY A 51 -0.23 10.48 10.78
N MET A 52 -0.24 11.04 11.99
CA MET A 52 0.28 12.39 12.28
C MET A 52 1.15 12.37 13.54
N SER A 53 2.27 11.65 13.48
CA SER A 53 3.22 11.54 14.58
C SER A 53 4.65 11.75 14.10
N ASP A 54 5.57 12.07 15.01
CA ASP A 54 7.00 12.17 14.72
C ASP A 54 7.71 10.81 14.87
N GLN A 55 7.01 9.82 15.45
CA GLN A 55 7.56 8.48 15.62
C GLN A 55 6.43 7.44 15.65
N TYR A 56 6.71 6.30 15.05
CA TYR A 56 5.85 5.11 15.06
C TYR A 56 6.62 3.91 15.55
N GLN A 57 5.93 2.80 15.84
CA GLN A 57 6.54 1.54 16.23
C GLN A 57 5.96 0.39 15.41
N GLY A 58 6.81 -0.54 15.03
CA GLY A 58 6.42 -1.78 14.34
C GLY A 58 7.56 -2.80 14.31
N PRO A 59 7.24 -4.01 13.87
CA PRO A 59 5.89 -4.53 13.61
C PRO A 59 5.09 -4.80 14.87
N ILE A 60 3.75 -4.83 14.75
CA ILE A 60 2.88 -5.31 15.84
C ILE A 60 2.94 -6.82 15.96
N GLU A 61 3.18 -7.50 14.86
CA GLU A 61 3.31 -8.95 14.79
C GLU A 61 4.52 -9.43 15.59
N ASP A 62 4.53 -10.72 15.88
CA ASP A 62 5.67 -11.35 16.54
C ASP A 62 6.94 -11.24 15.66
N PRO A 63 8.02 -10.60 16.15
CA PRO A 63 9.28 -10.51 15.41
C PRO A 63 9.88 -11.87 15.05
N ALA A 64 9.61 -12.92 15.81
CA ALA A 64 10.07 -14.27 15.50
C ALA A 64 9.37 -14.85 14.27
N TRP A 65 8.09 -14.49 14.06
CA TRP A 65 7.32 -14.88 12.87
C TRP A 65 7.68 -14.04 11.66
N LEU A 66 7.62 -12.69 11.79
CA LEU A 66 7.85 -11.78 10.67
C LEU A 66 9.34 -11.65 10.29
N ARG A 67 10.25 -11.95 11.23
CA ARG A 67 11.72 -11.78 11.12
C ARG A 67 12.14 -10.33 10.87
N ILE A 68 11.36 -9.40 11.35
CA ILE A 68 11.66 -7.96 11.40
C ILE A 68 11.66 -7.55 12.86
N ALA A 69 12.73 -6.92 13.32
CA ALA A 69 12.82 -6.43 14.70
C ALA A 69 11.77 -5.34 14.95
N ARG A 70 11.22 -5.31 16.16
CA ARG A 70 10.35 -4.20 16.58
C ARG A 70 11.21 -2.98 16.88
N ILE A 71 11.07 -1.95 16.08
CA ILE A 71 11.90 -0.75 16.12
C ILE A 71 11.05 0.51 16.03
N PRO A 72 11.55 1.64 16.54
CA PRO A 72 10.97 2.94 16.22
C PRO A 72 11.26 3.28 14.74
N VAL A 73 10.27 3.86 14.07
CA VAL A 73 10.35 4.38 12.70
C VAL A 73 10.05 5.87 12.77
N PRO A 74 10.89 6.76 12.22
CA PRO A 74 10.62 8.18 12.23
C PRO A 74 9.37 8.52 11.43
N GLY A 75 8.58 9.47 11.91
CA GLY A 75 7.49 10.12 11.21
C GLY A 75 7.82 11.59 10.96
N ASN A 76 6.81 12.34 10.51
CA ASN A 76 6.90 13.78 10.34
C ASN A 76 5.52 14.41 10.57
N ALA A 77 5.17 14.65 11.83
CA ALA A 77 3.86 15.19 12.22
C ALA A 77 3.55 16.54 11.54
N ARG A 78 4.57 17.40 11.40
CA ARG A 78 4.41 18.71 10.75
C ARG A 78 4.04 18.57 9.28
N LEU A 79 4.72 17.71 8.54
CA LEU A 79 4.44 17.47 7.13
C LEU A 79 3.10 16.74 6.97
N SER A 80 2.82 15.72 7.80
CA SER A 80 1.53 15.03 7.83
C SER A 80 0.36 16.00 7.99
N LYS A 81 0.46 16.93 8.95
CA LYS A 81 -0.58 17.93 9.20
C LYS A 81 -0.84 18.83 7.99
N ARG A 82 0.20 19.27 7.29
CA ARG A 82 0.06 20.06 6.06
C ARG A 82 -0.64 19.27 4.96
N LEU A 83 -0.21 18.02 4.75
CA LEU A 83 -0.81 17.16 3.74
C LEU A 83 -2.28 16.84 4.06
N ILE A 84 -2.61 16.56 5.33
CA ILE A 84 -3.99 16.33 5.80
C ILE A 84 -4.87 17.55 5.51
N GLN A 85 -4.40 18.75 5.84
CA GLN A 85 -5.15 20.00 5.60
C GLN A 85 -5.47 20.20 4.12
N GLU A 86 -4.53 19.87 3.23
CA GLU A 86 -4.73 19.98 1.79
C GLU A 86 -5.65 18.88 1.26
N ILE A 87 -5.48 17.63 1.70
CA ILE A 87 -6.36 16.52 1.32
C ILE A 87 -7.81 16.78 1.73
N MET A 88 -8.02 17.34 2.92
CA MET A 88 -9.35 17.64 3.46
C MET A 88 -10.09 18.75 2.69
N GLN A 89 -9.46 19.43 1.75
CA GLN A 89 -10.17 20.32 0.83
C GLN A 89 -11.14 19.56 -0.10
N THR A 90 -10.93 18.26 -0.29
CA THR A 90 -11.73 17.46 -1.26
C THR A 90 -12.12 16.07 -0.77
N VAL A 91 -11.43 15.52 0.22
CA VAL A 91 -11.70 14.17 0.76
C VAL A 91 -11.59 14.19 2.27
N ASP A 92 -12.68 13.82 2.95
CA ASP A 92 -12.64 13.65 4.39
C ASP A 92 -11.76 12.46 4.77
N VAL A 93 -10.84 12.70 5.71
CA VAL A 93 -9.93 11.68 6.24
C VAL A 93 -9.92 11.71 7.76
N ALA A 94 -9.83 10.56 8.39
CA ALA A 94 -9.44 10.47 9.79
C ALA A 94 -7.94 10.72 9.91
N TYR A 95 -7.48 11.14 11.10
CA TYR A 95 -6.06 11.22 11.41
C TYR A 95 -5.81 10.73 12.84
N ALA A 96 -4.61 10.19 13.06
CA ALA A 96 -4.23 9.64 14.35
C ALA A 96 -2.77 9.97 14.68
N GLU A 97 -2.53 10.39 15.93
CA GLU A 97 -1.20 10.61 16.47
C GLU A 97 -0.56 9.29 16.94
N GLU A 98 -1.38 8.34 17.41
CA GLU A 98 -0.93 7.00 17.76
C GLU A 98 -1.20 6.04 16.60
N TRP A 99 -0.13 5.41 16.10
CA TRP A 99 -0.22 4.44 15.01
C TRP A 99 0.86 3.38 15.15
N LYS A 100 0.44 2.14 15.11
CA LYS A 100 1.35 0.98 15.13
C LYS A 100 1.45 0.41 13.73
N PHE A 101 2.65 0.12 13.30
CA PHE A 101 2.89 -0.47 11.99
C PHE A 101 2.73 -1.98 12.02
N ASP A 102 1.95 -2.51 11.10
CA ASP A 102 1.84 -3.93 10.80
C ASP A 102 2.76 -4.31 9.62
N HIS A 103 2.67 -5.57 9.19
CA HIS A 103 3.44 -6.09 8.07
C HIS A 103 3.20 -5.30 6.77
N GLY A 104 2.00 -4.73 6.55
CA GLY A 104 1.67 -3.93 5.37
C GLY A 104 2.59 -2.72 5.17
N ILE A 105 3.15 -2.18 6.26
CA ILE A 105 4.13 -1.09 6.23
C ILE A 105 5.55 -1.60 6.48
N MET A 106 5.73 -2.48 7.49
CA MET A 106 7.07 -2.89 7.91
C MET A 106 7.79 -3.78 6.89
N VAL A 107 7.07 -4.63 6.15
CA VAL A 107 7.71 -5.49 5.13
C VAL A 107 8.25 -4.67 3.96
N PRO A 108 7.48 -3.75 3.33
CA PRO A 108 8.04 -2.86 2.31
C PRO A 108 9.23 -2.04 2.81
N LEU A 109 9.16 -1.46 4.02
CA LEU A 109 10.26 -0.70 4.60
C LEU A 109 11.52 -1.56 4.77
N HIS A 110 11.37 -2.80 5.25
CA HIS A 110 12.49 -3.73 5.41
C HIS A 110 13.27 -3.96 4.11
N PHE A 111 12.57 -4.02 2.97
CA PHE A 111 13.21 -4.21 1.67
C PHE A 111 13.68 -2.91 1.02
N LEU A 112 12.95 -1.81 1.18
CA LEU A 112 13.19 -0.57 0.46
C LEU A 112 14.07 0.42 1.23
N THR A 113 13.94 0.46 2.55
CA THR A 113 14.68 1.37 3.44
C THR A 113 15.12 0.63 4.71
N PRO A 114 16.02 -0.36 4.60
CA PRO A 114 16.39 -1.24 5.72
C PRO A 114 17.03 -0.52 6.91
N SER A 115 17.50 0.73 6.74
CA SER A 115 17.94 1.59 7.84
C SER A 115 16.79 2.21 8.62
N PHE A 116 15.57 2.22 8.07
CA PHE A 116 14.37 2.84 8.66
C PHE A 116 14.59 4.30 9.10
N ASP A 117 15.36 5.06 8.32
CA ASP A 117 15.82 6.41 8.64
C ASP A 117 15.08 7.53 7.89
N ILE A 118 14.26 7.17 6.91
CA ILE A 118 13.43 8.13 6.18
C ILE A 118 12.07 8.26 6.87
N PRO A 119 11.61 9.50 7.20
CA PRO A 119 10.31 9.71 7.83
C PRO A 119 9.15 9.13 7.02
N VAL A 120 8.24 8.41 7.70
CA VAL A 120 7.07 7.75 7.12
C VAL A 120 5.81 8.48 7.49
N ILE A 121 4.94 8.71 6.51
CA ILE A 121 3.56 9.16 6.68
C ILE A 121 2.67 7.99 6.29
N PRO A 122 2.12 7.25 7.26
CA PRO A 122 1.25 6.12 6.98
C PRO A 122 -0.12 6.60 6.52
N VAL A 123 -0.64 5.97 5.50
CA VAL A 123 -1.97 6.23 4.94
C VAL A 123 -2.72 4.91 4.86
N ASN A 124 -3.88 4.85 5.51
CA ASN A 124 -4.77 3.70 5.46
C ASN A 124 -5.93 3.91 4.51
N ILE A 125 -6.25 2.86 3.75
CA ILE A 125 -7.53 2.69 3.06
C ILE A 125 -8.20 1.44 3.65
N ASN A 126 -9.45 1.57 4.13
CA ASN A 126 -10.18 0.39 4.58
C ASN A 126 -10.38 -0.60 3.42
N CYS A 127 -9.67 -1.72 3.49
CA CYS A 127 -9.81 -2.88 2.60
C CYS A 127 -10.25 -4.14 3.37
N GLN A 128 -10.45 -4.03 4.70
CA GLN A 128 -10.64 -5.20 5.56
C GLN A 128 -12.09 -5.57 5.77
N GLY A 129 -12.97 -4.59 5.91
CA GLY A 129 -14.36 -4.90 6.26
C GLY A 129 -15.36 -3.93 5.66
N PRO A 130 -16.40 -4.45 4.94
CA PRO A 130 -17.50 -3.64 4.45
C PRO A 130 -18.22 -2.92 5.60
N PRO A 131 -18.73 -1.67 5.34
CA PRO A 131 -18.75 -1.02 4.03
C PRO A 131 -17.39 -0.43 3.60
N LEU A 132 -17.03 -0.67 2.36
CA LEU A 132 -15.78 -0.18 1.77
C LEU A 132 -16.02 1.12 0.98
N ALA A 133 -14.99 1.97 0.91
CA ALA A 133 -15.04 3.11 0.01
C ALA A 133 -15.17 2.62 -1.46
N PRO A 134 -16.13 3.13 -2.25
CA PRO A 134 -16.20 2.81 -3.67
C PRO A 134 -14.89 3.17 -4.39
N LEU A 135 -14.54 2.45 -5.47
CA LEU A 135 -13.26 2.64 -6.16
C LEU A 135 -13.04 4.06 -6.70
N HIS A 136 -14.12 4.76 -7.10
CA HIS A 136 -14.00 6.16 -7.52
C HIS A 136 -13.59 7.09 -6.35
N ARG A 137 -13.91 6.72 -5.10
CA ARG A 137 -13.45 7.47 -3.90
C ARG A 137 -11.98 7.18 -3.60
N ALA A 138 -11.52 5.93 -3.81
CA ALA A 138 -10.11 5.59 -3.72
C ALA A 138 -9.29 6.33 -4.80
N TRP A 139 -9.82 6.46 -6.01
CA TRP A 139 -9.23 7.29 -7.07
C TRP A 139 -9.14 8.76 -6.67
N ALA A 140 -10.26 9.35 -6.23
CA ALA A 140 -10.31 10.75 -5.78
C ALA A 140 -9.35 11.02 -4.60
N PHE A 141 -9.17 10.05 -3.72
CA PHE A 141 -8.20 10.12 -2.64
C PHE A 141 -6.76 10.17 -3.16
N GLY A 142 -6.41 9.34 -4.15
CA GLY A 142 -5.11 9.41 -4.83
C GLY A 142 -4.85 10.77 -5.49
N GLU A 143 -5.86 11.34 -6.18
CA GLU A 143 -5.78 12.69 -6.73
C GLU A 143 -5.59 13.76 -5.65
N ALA A 144 -6.22 13.59 -4.48
CA ALA A 144 -6.05 14.49 -3.34
C ALA A 144 -4.64 14.39 -2.74
N ILE A 145 -4.09 13.17 -2.59
CA ILE A 145 -2.69 12.97 -2.18
C ILE A 145 -1.75 13.69 -3.15
N ARG A 146 -1.95 13.55 -4.47
CA ARG A 146 -1.11 14.22 -5.45
C ARG A 146 -1.13 15.74 -5.31
N ARG A 147 -2.31 16.35 -5.17
CA ARG A 147 -2.41 17.82 -4.94
C ARG A 147 -1.69 18.24 -3.68
N ALA A 148 -1.83 17.47 -2.59
CA ALA A 148 -1.17 17.75 -1.33
C ALA A 148 0.36 17.68 -1.47
N VAL A 149 0.87 16.66 -2.17
CA VAL A 149 2.32 16.54 -2.45
C VAL A 149 2.82 17.68 -3.33
N ASP A 150 2.07 18.08 -4.35
CA ASP A 150 2.43 19.21 -5.23
C ASP A 150 2.46 20.57 -4.48
N SER A 151 1.81 20.67 -3.30
CA SER A 151 1.74 21.90 -2.48
C SER A 151 2.91 22.09 -1.51
N VAL A 152 3.81 21.09 -1.39
CA VAL A 152 4.91 21.10 -0.43
C VAL A 152 6.25 21.05 -1.15
N PRO A 153 7.33 21.65 -0.58
CA PRO A 153 8.65 21.64 -1.21
C PRO A 153 9.42 20.35 -0.98
N GLU A 154 9.00 19.52 -0.04
CA GLU A 154 9.63 18.26 0.31
C GLU A 154 9.50 17.25 -0.86
N ARG A 155 10.57 16.53 -1.17
CA ARG A 155 10.53 15.40 -2.12
C ARG A 155 9.89 14.20 -1.45
N ILE A 156 8.77 13.77 -1.94
CA ILE A 156 8.00 12.68 -1.35
C ILE A 156 7.99 11.50 -2.31
N ALA A 157 8.37 10.32 -1.81
CA ALA A 157 8.12 9.08 -2.50
C ALA A 157 6.79 8.50 -2.03
N LEU A 158 5.92 8.14 -2.99
CA LEU A 158 4.65 7.47 -2.73
C LEU A 158 4.81 5.97 -2.96
N ILE A 159 4.49 5.17 -1.96
CA ILE A 159 4.53 3.72 -2.00
C ILE A 159 3.12 3.19 -1.75
N GLY A 160 2.61 2.33 -2.63
CA GLY A 160 1.41 1.55 -2.39
C GLY A 160 1.78 0.14 -1.99
N THR A 161 1.10 -0.42 -1.00
CA THR A 161 1.28 -1.79 -0.53
C THR A 161 -0.06 -2.50 -0.46
N GLY A 162 -0.04 -3.81 -0.61
CA GLY A 162 -1.24 -4.65 -0.58
C GLY A 162 -1.08 -5.87 -1.47
N GLY A 163 -1.98 -6.83 -1.32
CA GLY A 163 -2.10 -7.97 -2.20
C GLY A 163 -3.06 -7.71 -3.35
N ILE A 164 -3.02 -8.60 -4.36
CA ILE A 164 -4.05 -8.62 -5.41
C ILE A 164 -5.04 -9.73 -5.05
N SER A 165 -5.06 -10.87 -5.75
CA SER A 165 -5.95 -11.93 -5.33
C SER A 165 -5.37 -12.71 -4.15
N HIS A 166 -6.13 -12.83 -3.07
CA HIS A 166 -5.82 -13.70 -1.94
C HIS A 166 -7.02 -13.85 -0.99
N TRP A 167 -7.03 -14.95 -0.23
CA TRP A 167 -8.10 -15.34 0.69
C TRP A 167 -7.58 -15.55 2.10
N PRO A 168 -7.08 -14.49 2.80
CA PRO A 168 -6.50 -14.64 4.12
C PRO A 168 -7.54 -15.10 5.16
N ALA A 169 -7.11 -16.00 6.06
CA ALA A 169 -7.92 -16.50 7.17
C ALA A 169 -9.25 -17.19 6.75
N THR A 170 -9.30 -17.77 5.56
CA THR A 170 -10.45 -18.55 5.08
C THR A 170 -10.03 -19.99 4.72
N PRO A 171 -10.99 -20.91 4.50
CA PRO A 171 -10.67 -22.24 3.97
C PRO A 171 -9.93 -22.23 2.62
N ASP A 172 -10.10 -21.15 1.83
CA ASP A 172 -9.41 -20.96 0.55
C ASP A 172 -8.03 -20.30 0.68
N SER A 173 -7.51 -20.17 1.90
CA SER A 173 -6.18 -19.56 2.14
C SER A 173 -5.09 -20.29 1.35
N GLY A 174 -4.30 -19.54 0.60
CA GLY A 174 -3.30 -20.08 -0.35
C GLY A 174 -3.76 -20.10 -1.79
N ARG A 175 -5.05 -19.90 -2.07
CA ARG A 175 -5.57 -19.70 -3.44
C ARG A 175 -5.04 -18.38 -3.99
N ILE A 176 -4.65 -18.39 -5.27
CA ILE A 176 -4.22 -17.22 -6.04
C ILE A 176 -4.91 -17.29 -7.40
N ASN A 177 -5.54 -16.22 -7.85
CA ASN A 177 -6.12 -16.12 -9.19
C ASN A 177 -5.18 -15.34 -10.12
N GLU A 178 -4.16 -16.04 -10.62
CA GLU A 178 -3.12 -15.44 -11.48
C GLU A 178 -3.69 -14.72 -12.70
N ALA A 179 -4.73 -15.28 -13.33
CA ALA A 179 -5.34 -14.68 -14.51
C ALA A 179 -5.97 -13.32 -14.20
N TRP A 180 -6.67 -13.24 -13.07
CA TRP A 180 -7.27 -12.00 -12.60
C TRP A 180 -6.21 -10.95 -12.20
N ASP A 181 -5.17 -11.40 -11.50
CA ASP A 181 -4.05 -10.54 -11.09
C ASP A 181 -3.35 -9.91 -12.30
N ARG A 182 -3.08 -10.71 -13.34
CA ARG A 182 -2.44 -10.23 -14.56
C ARG A 182 -3.31 -9.26 -15.35
N ASP A 183 -4.62 -9.50 -15.43
CA ASP A 183 -5.57 -8.57 -16.05
C ASP A 183 -5.61 -7.24 -15.29
N PHE A 184 -5.71 -7.31 -13.95
CA PHE A 184 -5.65 -6.11 -13.10
C PHE A 184 -4.36 -5.32 -13.32
N LEU A 185 -3.20 -5.97 -13.25
CA LEU A 185 -1.89 -5.34 -13.46
C LEU A 185 -1.75 -4.74 -14.87
N ALA A 186 -2.32 -5.39 -15.90
CA ALA A 186 -2.31 -4.85 -17.26
C ALA A 186 -3.14 -3.56 -17.37
N ARG A 187 -4.29 -3.48 -16.70
CA ARG A 187 -5.12 -2.25 -16.63
C ARG A 187 -4.42 -1.17 -15.80
N TRP A 188 -3.83 -1.54 -14.67
CA TRP A 188 -3.08 -0.65 -13.81
C TRP A 188 -1.86 -0.05 -14.52
N SER A 189 -1.10 -0.87 -15.25
CA SER A 189 0.07 -0.41 -16.03
C SER A 189 -0.29 0.58 -17.13
N ARG A 190 -1.49 0.49 -17.71
CA ARG A 190 -1.99 1.50 -18.65
C ARG A 190 -2.54 2.74 -17.97
N ASN A 191 -2.66 2.74 -16.66
CA ASN A 191 -3.39 3.73 -15.87
C ASN A 191 -4.81 3.96 -16.41
N ASP A 192 -5.47 2.87 -16.80
CA ASP A 192 -6.81 2.89 -17.40
C ASP A 192 -7.86 3.12 -16.32
N ARG A 193 -8.12 4.39 -16.01
CA ARG A 193 -9.11 4.79 -15.01
C ARG A 193 -10.47 4.10 -15.19
N THR A 194 -10.98 4.06 -16.40
CA THR A 194 -12.31 3.49 -16.68
C THR A 194 -12.33 2.00 -16.35
N ALA A 195 -11.32 1.26 -16.79
CA ALA A 195 -11.21 -0.16 -16.51
C ALA A 195 -10.94 -0.45 -15.03
N LEU A 196 -10.10 0.36 -14.35
CA LEU A 196 -9.82 0.21 -12.93
C LEU A 196 -11.04 0.50 -12.04
N LEU A 197 -11.89 1.43 -12.44
CA LEU A 197 -13.12 1.77 -11.69
C LEU A 197 -14.31 0.88 -12.04
N SER A 198 -14.19 -0.03 -13.01
CA SER A 198 -15.28 -0.94 -13.41
C SER A 198 -15.41 -2.19 -12.55
N TYR A 199 -14.42 -2.49 -11.67
CA TYR A 199 -14.54 -3.62 -10.76
C TYR A 199 -15.66 -3.38 -9.72
N SER A 200 -16.52 -4.39 -9.53
CA SER A 200 -17.47 -4.38 -8.41
C SER A 200 -16.89 -5.10 -7.19
N ASP A 201 -17.34 -4.73 -6.00
CA ASP A 201 -16.89 -5.43 -4.77
C ASP A 201 -17.32 -6.89 -4.77
N SER A 202 -18.52 -7.22 -5.32
CA SER A 202 -19.01 -8.59 -5.43
C SER A 202 -18.15 -9.45 -6.37
N ASP A 203 -17.76 -8.92 -7.52
CA ASP A 203 -16.90 -9.63 -8.45
C ASP A 203 -15.48 -9.76 -7.91
N THR A 204 -14.94 -8.70 -7.29
CA THR A 204 -13.64 -8.72 -6.64
C THR A 204 -13.60 -9.79 -5.54
N TYR A 205 -14.62 -9.86 -4.69
CA TYR A 205 -14.70 -10.88 -3.65
C TYR A 205 -14.75 -12.31 -4.22
N ARG A 206 -15.55 -12.53 -5.27
CA ARG A 206 -15.69 -13.85 -5.91
C ARG A 206 -14.39 -14.30 -6.60
N GLU A 207 -13.75 -13.40 -7.34
CA GLU A 207 -12.61 -13.73 -8.21
C GLU A 207 -11.25 -13.58 -7.49
N ALA A 208 -11.14 -12.65 -6.54
CA ALA A 208 -9.88 -12.29 -5.90
C ALA A 208 -9.89 -12.44 -4.37
N GLY A 209 -11.02 -12.84 -3.77
CA GLY A 209 -11.17 -12.98 -2.33
C GLY A 209 -11.33 -11.63 -1.61
N GLN A 210 -11.48 -11.69 -0.29
CA GLN A 210 -11.57 -10.47 0.51
C GLN A 210 -10.25 -9.66 0.50
N GLY A 211 -9.11 -10.32 0.37
CA GLY A 211 -7.83 -9.64 0.22
C GLY A 211 -7.73 -8.84 -1.09
N GLY A 212 -8.46 -9.25 -2.14
CA GLY A 212 -8.54 -8.50 -3.39
C GLY A 212 -9.11 -7.09 -3.26
N PHE A 213 -9.77 -6.76 -2.14
CA PHE A 213 -10.21 -5.38 -1.87
C PHE A 213 -9.04 -4.39 -1.74
N GLU A 214 -7.82 -4.88 -1.53
CA GLU A 214 -6.60 -4.06 -1.46
C GLU A 214 -6.20 -3.43 -2.81
N ILE A 215 -6.85 -3.79 -3.93
CA ILE A 215 -6.71 -3.03 -5.19
C ILE A 215 -6.99 -1.53 -5.02
N ARG A 216 -7.68 -1.12 -3.95
CA ARG A 216 -7.91 0.30 -3.62
C ARG A 216 -6.62 1.07 -3.38
N THR A 217 -5.60 0.44 -2.80
CA THR A 217 -4.28 1.06 -2.61
C THR A 217 -3.58 1.28 -3.95
N PHE A 218 -3.61 0.27 -4.84
CA PHE A 218 -3.08 0.36 -6.21
C PHE A 218 -3.77 1.46 -7.02
N ILE A 219 -5.11 1.54 -6.92
CA ILE A 219 -5.93 2.54 -7.63
C ILE A 219 -5.59 3.95 -7.13
N SER A 220 -5.42 4.14 -5.82
CA SER A 220 -5.04 5.44 -5.27
C SER A 220 -3.64 5.87 -5.71
N VAL A 221 -2.69 4.95 -5.75
CA VAL A 221 -1.34 5.23 -6.27
C VAL A 221 -1.38 5.57 -7.75
N ALA A 222 -2.16 4.83 -8.56
CA ALA A 222 -2.32 5.12 -9.98
C ALA A 222 -2.88 6.52 -10.24
N ALA A 223 -3.87 6.93 -9.46
CA ALA A 223 -4.46 8.27 -9.54
C ALA A 223 -3.47 9.38 -9.14
N ALA A 224 -2.63 9.11 -8.12
CA ALA A 224 -1.62 10.06 -7.67
C ALA A 224 -0.44 10.19 -8.65
N ALA A 225 0.01 9.10 -9.25
CA ALA A 225 1.14 9.06 -10.17
C ALA A 225 0.81 9.72 -11.52
N ARG A 226 -0.40 9.51 -12.05
CA ARG A 226 -0.90 10.03 -13.34
C ARG A 226 -0.28 9.40 -14.60
N GLY A 227 0.94 8.86 -14.51
CA GLY A 227 1.67 8.24 -15.61
C GLY A 227 1.34 6.76 -15.79
N LYS A 228 2.10 6.09 -16.66
CA LYS A 228 1.99 4.65 -16.91
C LYS A 228 2.75 3.85 -15.84
N GLY A 229 2.28 2.63 -15.59
CA GLY A 229 2.94 1.68 -14.72
C GLY A 229 3.84 0.71 -15.48
N SER A 230 4.83 0.18 -14.77
CA SER A 230 5.71 -0.89 -15.23
C SER A 230 5.79 -1.97 -14.14
N VAL A 231 5.43 -3.20 -14.48
CA VAL A 231 5.52 -4.35 -13.59
C VAL A 231 6.91 -4.96 -13.73
N GLN A 232 7.77 -4.79 -12.71
CA GLN A 232 9.11 -5.35 -12.69
C GLN A 232 9.12 -6.82 -12.31
N HIS A 233 8.15 -7.23 -11.50
CA HIS A 233 8.00 -8.61 -11.05
C HIS A 233 6.54 -8.91 -10.74
N TYR A 234 6.08 -10.07 -11.14
CA TYR A 234 4.87 -10.72 -10.66
C TYR A 234 5.08 -12.24 -10.65
N ASN A 235 4.84 -12.86 -9.52
CA ASN A 235 4.83 -14.32 -9.42
C ASN A 235 3.87 -14.79 -8.31
N PRO A 236 2.99 -15.77 -8.58
CA PRO A 236 2.21 -16.40 -7.51
C PRO A 236 3.17 -17.18 -6.60
N ILE A 237 3.16 -16.87 -5.31
CA ILE A 237 3.99 -17.55 -4.32
C ILE A 237 3.07 -18.17 -3.26
N PRO A 238 2.73 -19.48 -3.41
CA PRO A 238 1.70 -20.12 -2.58
C PRO A 238 1.96 -20.05 -1.07
N ILE A 239 3.23 -20.10 -0.64
CA ILE A 239 3.57 -20.00 0.80
C ILE A 239 3.28 -18.61 1.38
N PHE A 240 3.22 -17.57 0.53
CA PHE A 240 2.78 -16.23 0.93
C PHE A 240 1.29 -16.02 0.69
N ALA A 241 0.64 -17.01 0.07
CA ALA A 241 -0.78 -17.02 -0.25
C ALA A 241 -1.25 -15.82 -1.10
N VAL A 242 -0.35 -15.19 -1.86
CA VAL A 242 -0.64 -14.01 -2.68
C VAL A 242 0.26 -13.96 -3.92
N GLY A 243 -0.20 -13.33 -4.98
CA GLY A 243 0.61 -12.95 -6.14
C GLY A 243 1.55 -11.81 -5.77
N CYS A 244 2.85 -12.13 -5.62
CA CYS A 244 3.86 -11.13 -5.24
C CYS A 244 4.19 -10.21 -6.42
N THR A 245 3.99 -8.92 -6.24
CA THR A 245 4.18 -7.89 -7.27
C THR A 245 5.17 -6.84 -6.83
N VAL A 246 6.06 -6.42 -7.72
CA VAL A 246 6.88 -5.21 -7.61
C VAL A 246 6.68 -4.40 -8.88
N ALA A 247 6.21 -3.17 -8.73
CA ALA A 247 5.86 -2.32 -9.86
C ALA A 247 6.14 -0.85 -9.56
N THR A 248 6.36 -0.05 -10.60
CA THR A 248 6.54 1.41 -10.51
C THR A 248 5.56 2.13 -11.42
N MET A 249 5.28 3.40 -11.14
CA MET A 249 4.52 4.29 -12.01
C MET A 249 5.32 5.56 -12.31
N GLU A 250 5.17 6.04 -13.53
CA GLU A 250 5.67 7.36 -13.94
C GLU A 250 4.84 8.47 -13.28
N VAL A 251 5.50 9.61 -12.98
CA VAL A 251 4.92 10.76 -12.28
C VAL A 251 4.87 11.97 -13.19
#